data_26cce288f60305b53b410c06173efc06
#
_entry.id   26cce288f60305b53b410c06173efc06
#
_cell.length_a   1.000
_cell.length_b   1.000
_cell.length_c   1.000
_cell.angle_alpha   90.00
_cell.angle_beta   90.00
_cell.angle_gamma   90.00
#
_symmetry.space_group_name_H-M   'P 1'
#
loop_
_entity.id
_entity.type
_entity.pdbx_description
1 polymer ?
#
loop_
_entity_poly.entity_id
_entity_poly.type
_entity_poly.pdbx_seq_one_letter_code
_entity_poly.pdbx_strand_id
1 'polypeptide(L)'
;MAVLQKNYYTLATLEIFSPKPYPAQHLIQFDTKRKKLMSSELIIHTTDANFEQDVLKSDVPVLLDFWAPWCGPCKMIAPILDDIAAEFEGRLKVVKLNIDDNEATPAKFGVRGIPTLMVFKNGENVATKVGALAKGQLTAFVNASLA
;
A
#
# COMPACT_ATOMS: atom_id res chain seq x y z
N MET A 1 15.57 17.32 76.56
CA MET A 1 16.20 16.03 76.13
C MET A 1 15.95 15.88 74.66
N ALA A 2 16.95 16.14 73.84
CA ALA A 2 16.87 16.03 72.38
C ALA A 2 17.44 14.67 71.97
N VAL A 3 16.62 13.85 71.29
CA VAL A 3 17.05 12.60 70.68
C VAL A 3 17.41 12.90 69.23
N LEU A 4 18.70 12.83 68.94
CA LEU A 4 19.26 12.93 67.59
C LEU A 4 18.98 11.63 66.84
N GLN A 5 18.11 11.74 65.81
CA GLN A 5 17.87 10.65 64.89
C GLN A 5 18.83 10.82 63.70
N LYS A 6 19.82 9.92 63.60
CA LYS A 6 20.77 9.84 62.50
C LYS A 6 20.09 9.22 61.27
N ASN A 7 19.87 10.05 60.24
CA ASN A 7 19.46 9.58 58.92
C ASN A 7 20.67 8.97 58.21
N TYR A 8 20.66 7.65 58.03
CA TYR A 8 21.55 6.95 57.12
C TYR A 8 20.94 6.98 55.73
N TYR A 9 21.35 7.92 54.90
CA TYR A 9 21.12 7.80 53.46
C TYR A 9 22.17 6.87 52.89
N THR A 10 21.76 5.63 52.62
CA THR A 10 22.53 4.69 51.83
C THR A 10 22.59 5.21 50.41
N LEU A 11 23.78 5.54 49.91
CA LEU A 11 24.08 5.84 48.54
C LEU A 11 23.83 4.57 47.72
N ALA A 12 22.62 4.46 47.10
CA ALA A 12 22.37 3.51 46.05
C ALA A 12 23.14 3.98 44.82
N THR A 13 24.17 3.26 44.47
CA THR A 13 24.88 3.41 43.20
C THR A 13 23.90 3.23 42.06
N LEU A 14 23.61 4.32 41.34
CA LEU A 14 22.92 4.29 40.06
C LEU A 14 23.85 3.56 39.06
N GLU A 15 23.62 2.27 38.91
CA GLU A 15 24.11 1.54 37.73
C GLU A 15 23.40 2.14 36.52
N ILE A 16 24.18 2.92 35.77
CA ILE A 16 23.76 3.45 34.47
C ILE A 16 23.62 2.23 33.55
N PHE A 17 22.38 1.76 33.39
CA PHE A 17 22.03 0.72 32.42
C PHE A 17 22.24 1.36 31.03
N SER A 18 23.44 1.20 30.49
CA SER A 18 23.73 1.57 29.11
C SER A 18 23.00 0.59 28.19
N PRO A 19 21.99 1.01 27.43
CA PRO A 19 21.34 0.11 26.47
C PRO A 19 22.40 -0.28 25.43
N LYS A 20 22.66 -1.60 25.34
CA LYS A 20 23.53 -2.14 24.29
C LYS A 20 22.98 -1.64 22.93
N PRO A 21 23.84 -1.09 22.04
CA PRO A 21 23.39 -0.65 20.74
C PRO A 21 22.83 -1.85 19.96
N TYR A 22 21.53 -1.81 19.65
CA TYR A 22 20.91 -2.78 18.76
C TYR A 22 21.61 -2.69 17.39
N PRO A 23 21.99 -3.83 16.79
CA PRO A 23 22.66 -3.81 15.49
C PRO A 23 21.75 -3.15 14.46
N ALA A 24 22.29 -2.17 13.73
CA ALA A 24 21.57 -1.37 12.73
C ALA A 24 20.82 -2.21 11.68
N GLN A 25 21.28 -3.44 11.43
CA GLN A 25 20.64 -4.41 10.54
C GLN A 25 19.22 -4.81 10.99
N HIS A 26 18.94 -4.82 12.30
CA HIS A 26 17.61 -5.15 12.82
C HIS A 26 16.60 -4.02 12.61
N LEU A 27 17.06 -2.78 12.67
CA LEU A 27 16.23 -1.59 12.44
C LEU A 27 15.77 -1.50 10.98
N ILE A 28 16.64 -1.87 10.03
CA ILE A 28 16.32 -1.85 8.59
C ILE A 28 15.25 -2.90 8.24
N GLN A 29 15.31 -4.09 8.86
CA GLN A 29 14.29 -5.13 8.62
C GLN A 29 12.93 -4.76 9.22
N PHE A 30 12.89 -4.11 10.38
CA PHE A 30 11.65 -3.63 10.98
C PHE A 30 11.00 -2.53 10.15
N ASP A 31 11.78 -1.62 9.60
CA ASP A 31 11.30 -0.51 8.79
C ASP A 31 10.75 -0.99 7.45
N THR A 32 11.42 -1.92 6.79
CA THR A 32 10.96 -2.53 5.53
C THR A 32 9.67 -3.32 5.70
N LYS A 33 9.56 -4.10 6.79
CA LYS A 33 8.35 -4.88 7.09
C LYS A 33 7.17 -3.98 7.46
N ARG A 34 7.41 -2.92 8.22
CA ARG A 34 6.41 -1.92 8.59
C ARG A 34 5.93 -1.15 7.36
N LYS A 35 6.82 -0.72 6.48
CA LYS A 35 6.50 -0.04 5.22
C LYS A 35 5.67 -0.93 4.30
N LYS A 36 5.99 -2.23 4.19
CA LYS A 36 5.23 -3.20 3.41
C LYS A 36 3.84 -3.47 4.00
N LEU A 37 3.72 -3.50 5.34
CA LEU A 37 2.42 -3.69 5.98
C LEU A 37 1.50 -2.48 5.76
N MET A 38 2.06 -1.26 5.83
CA MET A 38 1.31 -0.01 5.60
C MET A 38 0.93 0.16 4.13
N SER A 39 1.76 -0.28 3.17
CA SER A 39 1.45 -0.15 1.74
C SER A 39 0.31 -1.08 1.29
N SER A 40 0.19 -2.27 1.87
CA SER A 40 -0.94 -3.16 1.56
C SER A 40 -2.28 -2.66 2.13
N GLU A 41 -2.26 -1.83 3.18
CA GLU A 41 -3.44 -1.18 3.74
C GLU A 41 -3.94 -0.01 2.85
N LEU A 42 -3.09 0.51 1.96
CA LEU A 42 -3.44 1.57 1.02
C LEU A 42 -4.19 1.07 -0.21
N ILE A 43 -4.20 -0.25 -0.45
CA ILE A 43 -4.90 -0.86 -1.58
C ILE A 43 -6.32 -1.24 -1.19
N ILE A 44 -7.29 -0.76 -1.96
CA ILE A 44 -8.70 -1.05 -1.77
C ILE A 44 -9.10 -2.23 -2.65
N HIS A 45 -9.79 -3.19 -2.07
CA HIS A 45 -10.45 -4.26 -2.80
C HIS A 45 -11.91 -3.88 -3.02
N THR A 46 -12.30 -3.67 -4.28
CA THR A 46 -13.65 -3.29 -4.65
C THR A 46 -14.43 -4.46 -5.25
N THR A 47 -15.73 -4.28 -5.38
CA THR A 47 -16.68 -5.22 -5.99
C THR A 47 -17.52 -4.52 -7.04
N ASP A 48 -18.26 -5.28 -7.86
CA ASP A 48 -19.23 -4.73 -8.82
C ASP A 48 -20.22 -3.75 -8.14
N ALA A 49 -20.66 -4.06 -6.92
CA ALA A 49 -21.57 -3.23 -6.15
C ALA A 49 -20.94 -1.91 -5.68
N ASN A 50 -19.66 -1.91 -5.33
CA ASN A 50 -18.95 -0.76 -4.78
C ASN A 50 -18.16 0.03 -5.82
N PHE A 51 -18.05 -0.49 -7.05
CA PHE A 51 -17.24 0.09 -8.12
C PHE A 51 -17.54 1.57 -8.38
N GLU A 52 -18.81 1.93 -8.41
CA GLU A 52 -19.20 3.33 -8.65
C GLU A 52 -18.66 4.25 -7.55
N GLN A 53 -18.80 3.83 -6.29
CA GLN A 53 -18.36 4.64 -5.15
C GLN A 53 -16.83 4.67 -5.03
N ASP A 54 -16.18 3.52 -5.19
CA ASP A 54 -14.74 3.38 -4.98
C ASP A 54 -13.90 3.94 -6.12
N VAL A 55 -14.42 3.89 -7.34
CA VAL A 55 -13.69 4.26 -8.56
C VAL A 55 -14.27 5.49 -9.25
N LEU A 56 -15.56 5.45 -9.64
CA LEU A 56 -16.14 6.53 -10.46
C LEU A 56 -16.37 7.83 -9.69
N LYS A 57 -16.72 7.73 -8.39
CA LYS A 57 -16.95 8.88 -7.50
C LYS A 57 -15.75 9.23 -6.63
N SER A 58 -14.57 8.72 -6.97
CA SER A 58 -13.35 9.04 -6.22
C SER A 58 -12.92 10.48 -6.46
N ASP A 59 -12.56 11.19 -5.36
CA ASP A 59 -12.06 12.57 -5.39
C ASP A 59 -10.64 12.67 -5.97
N VAL A 60 -9.92 11.57 -6.03
CA VAL A 60 -8.58 11.48 -6.61
C VAL A 60 -8.56 10.45 -7.75
N PRO A 61 -7.63 10.54 -8.70
CA PRO A 61 -7.46 9.53 -9.73
C PRO A 61 -7.29 8.13 -9.15
N VAL A 62 -7.78 7.11 -9.86
CA VAL A 62 -7.76 5.71 -9.43
C VAL A 62 -7.00 4.86 -10.44
N LEU A 63 -6.03 4.07 -9.96
CA LEU A 63 -5.45 2.96 -10.70
C LEU A 63 -6.20 1.69 -10.32
N LEU A 64 -6.98 1.15 -11.25
CA LEU A 64 -7.74 -0.08 -11.08
C LEU A 64 -6.98 -1.26 -11.70
N ASP A 65 -6.80 -2.33 -10.92
CA ASP A 65 -6.22 -3.61 -11.33
C ASP A 65 -7.29 -4.70 -11.38
N PHE A 66 -7.55 -5.23 -12.56
CA PHE A 66 -8.36 -6.44 -12.75
C PHE A 66 -7.46 -7.66 -12.62
N TRP A 67 -7.73 -8.51 -11.64
CA TRP A 67 -6.88 -9.63 -11.27
C TRP A 67 -7.68 -10.89 -10.89
N ALA A 68 -6.98 -12.02 -10.75
CA ALA A 68 -7.53 -13.24 -10.19
C ALA A 68 -6.47 -14.01 -9.37
N PRO A 69 -6.87 -14.83 -8.38
CA PRO A 69 -5.94 -15.56 -7.52
C PRO A 69 -5.04 -16.56 -8.26
N TRP A 70 -5.50 -17.12 -9.36
CA TRP A 70 -4.76 -18.08 -10.22
C TRP A 70 -3.82 -17.43 -11.23
N CYS A 71 -3.88 -16.11 -11.40
CA CYS A 71 -3.11 -15.37 -12.39
C CYS A 71 -1.67 -15.14 -11.93
N GLY A 72 -0.71 -15.83 -12.54
CA GLY A 72 0.72 -15.68 -12.24
C GLY A 72 1.25 -14.27 -12.45
N PRO A 73 1.04 -13.64 -13.63
CA PRO A 73 1.46 -12.27 -13.88
C PRO A 73 0.85 -11.24 -12.91
N CYS A 74 -0.40 -11.46 -12.46
CA CYS A 74 -1.04 -10.60 -11.45
C CYS A 74 -0.31 -10.64 -10.11
N LYS A 75 0.16 -11.83 -9.71
CA LYS A 75 0.97 -12.00 -8.48
C LYS A 75 2.31 -11.29 -8.58
N MET A 76 2.89 -11.24 -9.78
CA MET A 76 4.18 -10.56 -10.01
C MET A 76 4.06 -9.04 -9.84
N ILE A 77 2.94 -8.43 -10.25
CA ILE A 77 2.75 -6.98 -10.11
C ILE A 77 2.19 -6.57 -8.75
N ALA A 78 1.67 -7.49 -7.95
CA ALA A 78 1.10 -7.15 -6.65
C ALA A 78 2.05 -6.33 -5.75
N PRO A 79 3.33 -6.73 -5.53
CA PRO A 79 4.27 -5.92 -4.76
C PRO A 79 4.61 -4.57 -5.43
N ILE A 80 4.52 -4.48 -6.77
CA ILE A 80 4.72 -3.23 -7.49
C ILE A 80 3.54 -2.28 -7.26
N LEU A 81 2.32 -2.81 -7.20
CA LEU A 81 1.13 -2.02 -6.87
C LEU A 81 1.18 -1.49 -5.43
N ASP A 82 1.72 -2.28 -4.48
CA ASP A 82 1.97 -1.82 -3.10
C ASP A 82 2.93 -0.62 -3.10
N ASP A 83 4.02 -0.69 -3.88
CA ASP A 83 4.98 0.40 -4.02
C ASP A 83 4.35 1.66 -4.65
N ILE A 84 3.53 1.48 -5.71
CA ILE A 84 2.80 2.59 -6.36
C ILE A 84 1.81 3.23 -5.39
N ALA A 85 1.06 2.44 -4.62
CA ALA A 85 0.13 2.97 -3.63
C ALA A 85 0.84 3.87 -2.60
N ALA A 86 2.02 3.45 -2.12
CA ALA A 86 2.82 4.22 -1.19
C ALA A 86 3.48 5.47 -1.84
N GLU A 87 3.98 5.35 -3.07
CA GLU A 87 4.65 6.45 -3.80
C GLU A 87 3.68 7.58 -4.17
N PHE A 88 2.44 7.22 -4.51
CA PHE A 88 1.41 8.15 -4.96
C PHE A 88 0.34 8.43 -3.89
N GLU A 89 0.59 8.09 -2.63
CA GLU A 89 -0.35 8.33 -1.53
C GLU A 89 -0.86 9.78 -1.53
N GLY A 90 -2.18 9.94 -1.40
CA GLY A 90 -2.86 11.24 -1.47
C GLY A 90 -3.04 11.82 -2.88
N ARG A 91 -2.39 11.26 -3.91
CA ARG A 91 -2.47 11.72 -5.31
C ARG A 91 -3.12 10.71 -6.25
N LEU A 92 -3.09 9.45 -5.88
CA LEU A 92 -3.67 8.33 -6.62
C LEU A 92 -4.17 7.29 -5.61
N LYS A 93 -5.31 6.71 -5.90
CA LYS A 93 -5.88 5.59 -5.16
C LYS A 93 -5.63 4.30 -5.95
N VAL A 94 -5.13 3.27 -5.32
CA VAL A 94 -4.96 1.96 -5.96
C VAL A 94 -6.10 1.06 -5.53
N VAL A 95 -6.82 0.50 -6.51
CA VAL A 95 -8.00 -0.34 -6.31
C VAL A 95 -7.82 -1.64 -7.07
N LYS A 96 -8.24 -2.75 -6.48
CA LYS A 96 -8.19 -4.09 -7.09
C LYS A 96 -9.59 -4.67 -7.19
N LEU A 97 -9.89 -5.32 -8.31
CA LEU A 97 -11.13 -6.03 -8.54
C LEU A 97 -10.84 -7.46 -8.98
N ASN A 98 -11.30 -8.43 -8.17
CA ASN A 98 -11.19 -9.85 -8.51
C ASN A 98 -12.26 -10.23 -9.55
N ILE A 99 -11.83 -10.68 -10.73
CA ILE A 99 -12.77 -11.03 -11.82
C ILE A 99 -13.53 -12.33 -11.59
N ASP A 100 -13.05 -13.20 -10.70
CA ASP A 100 -13.76 -14.45 -10.38
C ASP A 100 -15.05 -14.20 -9.59
N ASP A 101 -15.07 -13.13 -8.79
CA ASP A 101 -16.20 -12.76 -7.93
C ASP A 101 -17.05 -11.61 -8.53
N ASN A 102 -16.55 -10.95 -9.58
CA ASN A 102 -17.11 -9.73 -10.15
C ASN A 102 -17.03 -9.76 -11.67
N GLU A 103 -18.13 -10.11 -12.32
CA GLU A 103 -18.18 -10.28 -13.79
C GLU A 103 -18.71 -9.02 -14.52
N ALA A 104 -19.52 -8.21 -13.86
CA ALA A 104 -20.22 -7.10 -14.51
C ALA A 104 -19.27 -5.97 -14.90
N THR A 105 -18.36 -5.59 -13.99
CA THR A 105 -17.40 -4.50 -14.24
C THR A 105 -16.38 -4.86 -15.32
N PRO A 106 -15.71 -6.03 -15.31
CA PRO A 106 -14.83 -6.44 -16.41
C PRO A 106 -15.52 -6.48 -17.76
N ALA A 107 -16.74 -7.01 -17.83
CA ALA A 107 -17.53 -7.06 -19.04
C ALA A 107 -17.86 -5.65 -19.57
N LYS A 108 -18.28 -4.74 -18.69
CA LYS A 108 -18.59 -3.33 -19.02
C LYS A 108 -17.41 -2.62 -19.65
N PHE A 109 -16.18 -2.86 -19.18
CA PHE A 109 -14.97 -2.22 -19.68
C PHE A 109 -14.22 -3.06 -20.74
N GLY A 110 -14.78 -4.17 -21.20
CA GLY A 110 -14.22 -4.99 -22.26
C GLY A 110 -12.91 -5.68 -21.87
N VAL A 111 -12.73 -6.03 -20.61
CA VAL A 111 -11.55 -6.75 -20.11
C VAL A 111 -11.54 -8.16 -20.67
N ARG A 112 -10.51 -8.50 -21.47
CA ARG A 112 -10.36 -9.82 -22.12
C ARG A 112 -9.16 -10.62 -21.64
N GLY A 113 -8.34 -10.03 -20.80
CA GLY A 113 -7.14 -10.63 -20.23
C GLY A 113 -6.72 -9.96 -18.96
N ILE A 114 -6.01 -10.66 -18.10
CA ILE A 114 -5.51 -10.14 -16.82
C ILE A 114 -4.00 -10.36 -16.68
N PRO A 115 -3.30 -9.47 -15.97
CA PRO A 115 -3.82 -8.25 -15.38
C PRO A 115 -4.20 -7.22 -16.45
N THR A 116 -5.24 -6.47 -16.20
CA THR A 116 -5.57 -5.24 -16.94
C THR A 116 -5.57 -4.08 -15.96
N LEU A 117 -4.79 -3.07 -16.28
CA LEU A 117 -4.65 -1.85 -15.49
C LEU A 117 -5.37 -0.69 -16.19
N MET A 118 -6.24 -0.01 -15.47
CA MET A 118 -6.96 1.17 -15.97
C MET A 118 -6.77 2.34 -15.03
N VAL A 119 -6.55 3.53 -15.58
CA VAL A 119 -6.55 4.77 -14.81
C VAL A 119 -7.86 5.50 -15.04
N PHE A 120 -8.54 5.81 -13.94
CA PHE A 120 -9.76 6.61 -13.93
C PHE A 120 -9.45 8.00 -13.38
N LYS A 121 -10.01 9.02 -14.02
CA LYS A 121 -9.92 10.42 -13.59
C LYS A 121 -11.30 11.08 -13.77
N ASN A 122 -11.84 11.63 -12.71
CA ASN A 122 -13.18 12.24 -12.72
C ASN A 122 -14.29 11.28 -13.22
N GLY A 123 -14.19 10.01 -12.87
CA GLY A 123 -15.16 8.98 -13.27
C GLY A 123 -14.97 8.41 -14.68
N GLU A 124 -13.97 8.85 -15.43
CA GLU A 124 -13.71 8.38 -16.80
C GLU A 124 -12.43 7.57 -16.88
N ASN A 125 -12.43 6.50 -17.68
CA ASN A 125 -11.23 5.74 -18.00
C ASN A 125 -10.37 6.53 -18.98
N VAL A 126 -9.23 7.04 -18.51
CA VAL A 126 -8.31 7.87 -19.31
C VAL A 126 -7.15 7.08 -19.91
N ALA A 127 -6.83 5.90 -19.37
CA ALA A 127 -5.74 5.06 -19.87
C ALA A 127 -5.96 3.59 -19.50
N THR A 128 -5.52 2.69 -20.39
CA THR A 128 -5.61 1.23 -20.20
C THR A 128 -4.30 0.57 -20.61
N LYS A 129 -3.84 -0.39 -19.80
CA LYS A 129 -2.72 -1.29 -20.11
C LYS A 129 -3.12 -2.73 -19.80
N VAL A 130 -2.82 -3.64 -20.72
CA VAL A 130 -3.01 -5.08 -20.56
C VAL A 130 -1.65 -5.72 -20.34
N GLY A 131 -1.58 -6.64 -19.38
CA GLY A 131 -0.37 -7.38 -19.02
C GLY A 131 0.41 -6.73 -17.86
N ALA A 132 1.32 -7.52 -17.30
CA ALA A 132 2.19 -7.08 -16.21
C ALA A 132 3.22 -6.04 -16.70
N LEU A 133 3.44 -5.01 -15.91
CA LEU A 133 4.42 -3.97 -16.15
C LEU A 133 5.51 -4.02 -15.08
N ALA A 134 6.76 -3.74 -15.47
CA ALA A 134 7.82 -3.47 -14.51
C ALA A 134 7.55 -2.15 -13.78
N LYS A 135 8.10 -1.98 -12.57
CA LYS A 135 7.84 -0.81 -11.71
C LYS A 135 8.03 0.52 -12.44
N GLY A 136 9.16 0.70 -13.14
CA GLY A 136 9.44 1.93 -13.89
C GLY A 136 8.43 2.22 -14.99
N GLN A 137 7.95 1.18 -15.68
CA GLN A 137 6.92 1.29 -16.72
C GLN A 137 5.56 1.67 -16.11
N LEU A 138 5.22 1.08 -14.95
CA LEU A 138 3.97 1.40 -14.26
C LEU A 138 3.98 2.82 -13.71
N THR A 139 5.10 3.25 -13.09
CA THR A 139 5.28 4.63 -12.63
C THR A 139 5.15 5.63 -13.79
N ALA A 140 5.76 5.35 -14.94
CA ALA A 140 5.64 6.20 -16.13
C ALA A 140 4.21 6.24 -16.67
N PHE A 141 3.52 5.10 -16.72
CA PHE A 141 2.12 4.99 -17.14
C PHE A 141 1.20 5.83 -16.23
N VAL A 142 1.37 5.72 -14.91
CA VAL A 142 0.60 6.51 -13.94
C VAL A 142 0.89 8.00 -14.12
N ASN A 143 2.15 8.41 -14.15
CA ASN A 143 2.51 9.83 -14.30
C ASN A 143 1.94 10.43 -15.59
N ALA A 144 2.01 9.72 -16.72
CA ALA A 144 1.44 10.18 -17.98
C ALA A 144 -0.09 10.32 -17.91
N SER A 145 -0.76 9.47 -17.13
CA SER A 145 -2.22 9.50 -16.98
C SER A 145 -2.67 10.62 -16.02
N LEU A 146 -1.81 11.04 -15.08
CA LEU A 146 -2.10 12.10 -14.12
C LEU A 146 -1.85 13.50 -14.68
N ALA A 147 -1.00 13.59 -15.69
CA ALA A 147 -0.75 14.85 -16.40
C ALA A 147 -1.99 15.27 -17.21
#